data_d47f3320e8a8ea6745228e77d62b4fed
#
_entry.id   d47f3320e8a8ea6745228e77d62b4fed
#
_cell.length_a   1.000
_cell.length_b   1.000
_cell.length_c   1.000
_cell.angle_alpha   90.00
_cell.angle_beta   90.00
_cell.angle_gamma   90.00
#
_symmetry.space_group_name_H-M   'P 1'
#
loop_
_entity.id
_entity.type
_entity.pdbx_description
1 polymer ?
#
loop_
_entity_poly.entity_id
_entity_poly.type
_entity_poly.pdbx_seq_one_letter_code
_entity_poly.pdbx_strand_id
1 'polypeptide(L)'
;MIERDFDVAYAYKPLHHGSVAHAFMNSILYLDYERKGYEHPTICFPLNCYGRRVVSCRGFMTRMDTQVDFDPPSPSPKRFMNLGAATAQALRDSPYRVALLASSSWSHAFLVDSTWRLRPDTARDRHLYGAMVDRDYGRWRSTSLKQVEDAGQQEVLNWWALLGAMEELDAKLEWSQFVETHIFNSNKVFAIFESR
;
A
#
# COMPACT_ATOMS: atom_id res chain seq x y z
N MET A 1 18.02 6.38 4.10
CA MET A 1 16.83 6.10 4.94
C MET A 1 17.15 6.22 6.43
N ILE A 2 18.22 5.60 6.92
CA ILE A 2 18.64 5.69 8.35
C ILE A 2 18.85 7.15 8.75
N GLU A 3 19.55 7.96 7.96
CA GLU A 3 19.74 9.39 8.20
C GLU A 3 18.44 10.22 8.19
N ARG A 4 17.31 9.59 7.89
CA ARG A 4 15.96 10.18 7.84
C ARG A 4 15.02 9.52 8.85
N ASP A 5 15.57 8.99 9.94
CA ASP A 5 14.85 8.37 11.06
C ASP A 5 14.03 7.11 10.69
N PHE A 6 14.50 6.36 9.69
CA PHE A 6 13.90 5.07 9.33
C PHE A 6 14.94 3.95 9.38
N ASP A 7 14.75 3.04 10.33
CA ASP A 7 15.49 1.80 10.39
C ASP A 7 14.98 0.84 9.32
N VAL A 8 15.82 0.57 8.32
CA VAL A 8 15.47 -0.27 7.17
C VAL A 8 16.30 -1.53 7.22
N ALA A 9 15.64 -2.67 7.33
CA ALA A 9 16.27 -3.97 7.10
C ALA A 9 16.43 -4.20 5.60
N TYR A 10 17.49 -4.87 5.20
CA TYR A 10 17.69 -5.24 3.79
C TYR A 10 18.20 -6.67 3.66
N ALA A 11 17.90 -7.29 2.53
CA ALA A 11 18.38 -8.62 2.18
C ALA A 11 18.71 -8.66 0.69
N TYR A 12 19.77 -9.39 0.33
CA TYR A 12 20.16 -9.56 -1.07
C TYR A 12 19.40 -10.70 -1.77
N LYS A 13 18.66 -11.50 -1.02
CA LYS A 13 17.83 -12.59 -1.53
C LYS A 13 16.68 -12.86 -0.56
N PRO A 14 15.58 -13.46 -1.01
CA PRO A 14 14.54 -13.97 -0.12
C PRO A 14 15.13 -14.97 0.89
N LEU A 15 14.82 -14.81 2.18
CA LEU A 15 15.38 -15.64 3.25
C LEU A 15 14.57 -16.92 3.49
N HIS A 16 13.24 -16.83 3.33
CA HIS A 16 12.31 -17.89 3.73
C HIS A 16 11.58 -18.54 2.57
N HIS A 17 11.55 -17.91 1.41
CA HIS A 17 10.87 -18.39 0.21
C HIS A 17 11.78 -18.22 -1.00
N GLY A 18 11.74 -19.18 -1.92
CA GLY A 18 12.55 -19.15 -3.15
C GLY A 18 12.08 -18.13 -4.19
N SER A 19 10.98 -17.42 -3.93
CA SER A 19 10.39 -16.44 -4.85
C SER A 19 9.95 -15.18 -4.11
N VAL A 20 9.78 -14.09 -4.84
CA VAL A 20 9.21 -12.84 -4.32
C VAL A 20 7.69 -12.93 -4.18
N ALA A 21 7.12 -12.16 -3.27
CA ALA A 21 5.68 -12.12 -3.04
C ALA A 21 4.92 -11.69 -4.30
N HIS A 22 3.69 -12.20 -4.46
CA HIS A 22 2.84 -11.93 -5.63
C HIS A 22 2.58 -10.43 -5.86
N ALA A 23 2.55 -9.61 -4.82
CA ALA A 23 2.37 -8.17 -4.94
C ALA A 23 3.46 -7.50 -5.78
N PHE A 24 4.72 -7.94 -5.64
CA PHE A 24 5.83 -7.46 -6.48
C PHE A 24 5.79 -8.09 -7.87
N MET A 25 5.53 -9.40 -7.93
CA MET A 25 5.48 -10.14 -9.19
C MET A 25 4.38 -9.62 -10.10
N ASN A 26 3.19 -9.34 -9.56
CA ASN A 26 2.09 -8.78 -10.34
C ASN A 26 2.46 -7.42 -10.95
N SER A 27 3.14 -6.56 -10.22
CA SER A 27 3.59 -5.26 -10.75
C SER A 27 4.52 -5.45 -11.96
N ILE A 28 5.49 -6.35 -11.86
CA ILE A 28 6.39 -6.66 -12.99
C ILE A 28 5.61 -7.25 -14.16
N LEU A 29 4.68 -8.18 -13.89
CA LEU A 29 3.87 -8.80 -14.93
C LEU A 29 2.94 -7.81 -15.66
N TYR A 30 2.45 -6.78 -14.98
CA TYR A 30 1.68 -5.71 -15.61
C TYR A 30 2.54 -4.80 -16.47
N LEU A 31 3.76 -4.48 -16.03
CA LEU A 31 4.70 -3.67 -16.80
C LEU A 31 5.24 -4.40 -18.03
N ASP A 32 5.32 -5.72 -17.98
CA ASP A 32 5.70 -6.61 -19.09
C ASP A 32 4.52 -7.48 -19.54
N TYR A 33 3.38 -6.83 -19.82
CA TYR A 33 2.14 -7.54 -20.18
C TYR A 33 2.31 -8.47 -21.38
N GLU A 34 3.09 -8.05 -22.38
CA GLU A 34 3.36 -8.83 -23.60
C GLU A 34 4.47 -9.88 -23.43
N ARG A 35 5.04 -10.02 -22.23
CA ARG A 35 6.12 -11.00 -21.92
C ARG A 35 7.35 -10.86 -22.83
N LYS A 36 7.74 -9.65 -23.14
CA LYS A 36 8.93 -9.34 -23.94
C LYS A 36 10.24 -9.36 -23.13
N GLY A 37 10.12 -9.44 -21.83
CA GLY A 37 11.22 -9.39 -20.85
C GLY A 37 11.29 -8.05 -20.13
N TYR A 38 11.39 -8.11 -18.82
CA TYR A 38 11.50 -6.95 -17.94
C TYR A 38 12.96 -6.78 -17.50
N GLU A 39 13.65 -5.84 -18.09
CA GLU A 39 15.09 -5.64 -17.90
C GLU A 39 15.44 -4.55 -16.86
N HIS A 40 14.44 -3.91 -16.27
CA HIS A 40 14.71 -2.82 -15.33
C HIS A 40 15.08 -3.34 -13.94
N PRO A 41 16.18 -2.85 -13.33
CA PRO A 41 16.50 -3.15 -11.95
C PRO A 41 15.34 -2.79 -11.03
N THR A 42 14.97 -3.72 -10.15
CA THR A 42 13.81 -3.54 -9.27
C THR A 42 14.19 -3.83 -7.82
N ILE A 43 13.82 -2.92 -6.94
CA ILE A 43 13.94 -3.10 -5.49
C ILE A 43 12.56 -3.43 -4.93
N CYS A 44 12.40 -4.63 -4.40
CA CYS A 44 11.23 -4.99 -3.62
C CYS A 44 11.31 -4.30 -2.25
N PHE A 45 10.34 -3.44 -1.97
CA PHE A 45 10.27 -2.70 -0.71
C PHE A 45 9.03 -3.11 0.07
N PRO A 46 9.10 -4.21 0.87
CA PRO A 46 7.96 -4.71 1.61
C PRO A 46 7.64 -3.77 2.79
N LEU A 47 6.36 -3.44 2.93
CA LEU A 47 5.81 -2.67 4.03
C LEU A 47 4.89 -3.57 4.89
N ASN A 48 5.03 -3.51 6.23
CA ASN A 48 4.12 -4.24 7.11
C ASN A 48 2.78 -3.50 7.19
N CYS A 49 1.84 -3.88 6.34
CA CYS A 49 0.50 -3.29 6.28
C CYS A 49 -0.51 -4.01 7.19
N TYR A 50 -0.26 -5.27 7.54
CA TYR A 50 -1.23 -6.13 8.20
C TYR A 50 -1.00 -6.24 9.69
N GLY A 51 -0.49 -5.67 10.48
CA GLY A 51 -0.34 -5.87 11.92
C GLY A 51 -1.57 -6.48 12.62
N ARG A 52 -1.45 -6.75 13.89
CA ARG A 52 -2.55 -7.22 14.77
C ARG A 52 -3.20 -8.51 14.29
N ARG A 53 -4.54 -8.45 14.18
CA ARG A 53 -5.45 -9.58 13.99
C ARG A 53 -5.10 -10.45 12.79
N VAL A 54 -4.80 -9.86 11.63
CA VAL A 54 -4.51 -10.64 10.41
C VAL A 54 -3.23 -11.44 10.57
N VAL A 55 -2.17 -10.84 11.10
CA VAL A 55 -0.88 -11.51 11.33
C VAL A 55 -1.02 -12.56 12.43
N SER A 56 -1.63 -12.22 13.57
CA SER A 56 -1.82 -13.14 14.69
C SER A 56 -2.64 -14.38 14.32
N CYS A 57 -3.62 -14.20 13.42
CA CYS A 57 -4.44 -15.29 12.90
C CYS A 57 -3.78 -16.02 11.72
N ARG A 58 -2.57 -15.62 11.30
CA ARG A 58 -1.84 -16.19 10.16
C ARG A 58 -2.66 -16.21 8.86
N GLY A 59 -3.51 -15.19 8.67
CA GLY A 59 -4.42 -15.10 7.52
C GLY A 59 -5.58 -16.12 7.50
N PHE A 60 -5.73 -16.97 8.52
CA PHE A 60 -6.85 -17.91 8.60
C PHE A 60 -8.12 -17.20 9.06
N MET A 61 -9.07 -17.01 8.16
CA MET A 61 -10.34 -16.33 8.44
C MET A 61 -11.12 -16.97 9.59
N THR A 62 -11.09 -18.29 9.70
CA THR A 62 -11.74 -19.03 10.79
C THR A 62 -11.20 -18.71 12.18
N ARG A 63 -10.01 -18.10 12.26
CA ARG A 63 -9.39 -17.69 13.52
C ARG A 63 -9.58 -16.21 13.82
N MET A 64 -10.11 -15.42 12.88
CA MET A 64 -10.27 -13.98 13.06
C MET A 64 -11.27 -13.61 14.17
N ASP A 65 -12.18 -14.51 14.50
CA ASP A 65 -13.18 -14.34 15.55
C ASP A 65 -12.75 -14.95 16.90
N THR A 66 -11.60 -15.61 16.94
CA THR A 66 -11.07 -16.18 18.18
C THR A 66 -10.31 -15.12 18.98
N GLN A 67 -10.39 -15.26 20.29
CA GLN A 67 -9.58 -14.42 21.18
C GLN A 67 -8.13 -14.90 21.13
N VAL A 68 -7.24 -14.04 20.64
CA VAL A 68 -5.80 -14.30 20.53
C VAL A 68 -5.02 -13.08 21.04
N ASP A 69 -3.82 -13.28 21.49
CA ASP A 69 -2.89 -12.18 21.73
C ASP A 69 -2.49 -11.57 20.39
N PHE A 70 -2.75 -10.29 20.24
CA PHE A 70 -2.47 -9.59 18.99
C PHE A 70 -1.00 -9.19 18.90
N ASP A 71 -0.42 -9.41 17.73
CA ASP A 71 0.85 -8.82 17.36
C ASP A 71 0.79 -7.28 17.40
N PRO A 72 1.92 -6.60 17.47
CA PRO A 72 1.96 -5.15 17.38
C PRO A 72 1.20 -4.66 16.12
N PRO A 73 0.56 -3.50 16.20
CA PRO A 73 -0.10 -2.93 15.03
C PRO A 73 0.91 -2.62 13.93
N SER A 74 0.43 -2.50 12.70
CA SER A 74 1.21 -1.89 11.62
C SER A 74 1.59 -0.44 12.00
N PRO A 75 2.60 0.15 11.37
CA PRO A 75 2.86 1.57 11.52
C PRO A 75 1.61 2.40 11.16
N SER A 76 1.47 3.58 11.78
CA SER A 76 0.32 4.44 11.51
C SER A 76 0.33 5.00 10.08
N PRO A 77 -0.84 5.40 9.51
CA PRO A 77 -0.92 6.09 8.23
C PRO A 77 0.04 7.29 8.12
N LYS A 78 0.12 8.10 9.18
CA LYS A 78 1.08 9.22 9.24
C LYS A 78 2.53 8.75 9.11
N ARG A 79 2.89 7.63 9.74
CA ARG A 79 4.25 7.08 9.66
C ARG A 79 4.55 6.59 8.24
N PHE A 80 3.59 5.99 7.55
CA PHE A 80 3.73 5.61 6.15
C PHE A 80 3.93 6.81 5.23
N MET A 81 3.19 7.91 5.42
CA MET A 81 3.44 9.14 4.64
C MET A 81 4.83 9.70 4.89
N ASN A 82 5.28 9.72 6.13
CA ASN A 82 6.65 10.17 6.45
C ASN A 82 7.71 9.26 5.81
N LEU A 83 7.45 7.93 5.78
CA LEU A 83 8.33 6.98 5.08
C LEU A 83 8.39 7.27 3.59
N GLY A 84 7.26 7.57 2.97
CA GLY A 84 7.18 7.97 1.57
C GLY A 84 7.99 9.22 1.27
N ALA A 85 7.82 10.27 2.06
CA ALA A 85 8.57 11.51 1.95
C ALA A 85 10.08 11.26 2.09
N ALA A 86 10.51 10.50 3.11
CA ALA A 86 11.91 10.14 3.30
C ALA A 86 12.47 9.31 2.12
N THR A 87 11.64 8.45 1.53
CA THR A 87 12.01 7.66 0.34
C THR A 87 12.22 8.58 -0.87
N ALA A 88 11.31 9.51 -1.11
CA ALA A 88 11.42 10.49 -2.20
C ALA A 88 12.70 11.33 -2.05
N GLN A 89 12.98 11.84 -0.85
CA GLN A 89 14.21 12.60 -0.57
C GLN A 89 15.47 11.77 -0.83
N ALA A 90 15.47 10.49 -0.41
CA ALA A 90 16.62 9.61 -0.62
C ALA A 90 16.85 9.29 -2.10
N LEU A 91 15.79 9.20 -2.89
CA LEU A 91 15.86 8.90 -4.33
C LEU A 91 16.13 10.14 -5.18
N ARG A 92 15.76 11.34 -4.72
CA ARG A 92 16.05 12.61 -5.40
C ARG A 92 17.55 12.81 -5.60
N ASP A 93 18.34 12.39 -4.63
CA ASP A 93 19.80 12.50 -4.66
C ASP A 93 20.46 11.34 -5.45
N SER A 94 19.67 10.43 -5.98
CA SER A 94 20.14 9.30 -6.76
C SER A 94 20.46 9.70 -8.20
N PRO A 95 21.49 9.11 -8.83
CA PRO A 95 21.77 9.36 -10.25
C PRO A 95 20.80 8.62 -11.20
N TYR A 96 19.86 7.85 -10.66
CA TYR A 96 18.95 7.02 -11.44
C TYR A 96 17.61 7.71 -11.67
N ARG A 97 17.00 7.43 -12.82
CA ARG A 97 15.58 7.67 -13.01
C ARG A 97 14.81 6.57 -12.28
N VAL A 98 13.96 6.95 -11.35
CA VAL A 98 13.26 5.99 -10.48
C VAL A 98 11.76 6.13 -10.66
N ALA A 99 11.08 5.00 -10.83
CA ALA A 99 9.63 4.89 -10.71
C ALA A 99 9.29 4.26 -9.34
N LEU A 100 8.42 4.90 -8.57
CA LEU A 100 7.90 4.36 -7.32
C LEU A 100 6.52 3.76 -7.57
N LEU A 101 6.36 2.47 -7.31
CA LEU A 101 5.10 1.76 -7.49
C LEU A 101 4.54 1.30 -6.16
N ALA A 102 3.28 1.62 -5.88
CA ALA A 102 2.51 1.02 -4.80
C ALA A 102 1.54 0.00 -5.41
N SER A 103 1.61 -1.23 -4.92
CA SER A 103 0.79 -2.34 -5.42
C SER A 103 -0.06 -2.91 -4.29
N SER A 104 -1.37 -2.68 -4.38
CA SER A 104 -2.35 -3.30 -3.48
C SER A 104 -3.75 -3.27 -4.07
N SER A 105 -4.62 -4.13 -3.56
CA SER A 105 -6.07 -3.89 -3.63
C SER A 105 -6.45 -2.80 -2.64
N TRP A 106 -7.64 -2.24 -2.79
CA TRP A 106 -8.17 -1.33 -1.78
C TRP A 106 -8.96 -2.11 -0.73
N SER A 107 -10.08 -1.62 -0.22
CA SER A 107 -10.82 -2.33 0.82
C SER A 107 -11.08 -3.79 0.45
N HIS A 108 -10.76 -4.71 1.36
CA HIS A 108 -11.03 -6.14 1.21
C HIS A 108 -12.29 -6.55 1.96
N ALA A 109 -13.26 -7.13 1.28
CA ALA A 109 -14.52 -7.58 1.87
C ALA A 109 -14.31 -8.48 3.09
N PHE A 110 -13.40 -9.44 3.02
CA PHE A 110 -13.16 -10.40 4.11
C PHE A 110 -12.60 -9.77 5.41
N LEU A 111 -12.18 -8.51 5.36
CA LEU A 111 -11.71 -7.73 6.51
C LEU A 111 -12.75 -6.74 7.04
N VAL A 112 -13.89 -6.57 6.35
CA VAL A 112 -14.91 -5.56 6.71
C VAL A 112 -16.04 -6.22 7.50
N ASP A 113 -15.95 -6.21 8.82
CA ASP A 113 -16.98 -6.81 9.69
C ASP A 113 -18.34 -6.11 9.56
N SER A 114 -18.37 -4.80 9.33
CA SER A 114 -19.61 -4.01 9.17
C SER A 114 -20.46 -4.41 7.96
N THR A 115 -19.88 -5.09 6.99
CA THR A 115 -20.56 -5.62 5.81
C THR A 115 -20.73 -7.15 5.87
N TRP A 116 -20.58 -7.74 7.04
CA TRP A 116 -20.62 -9.20 7.23
C TRP A 116 -19.57 -9.94 6.37
N ARG A 117 -18.49 -9.24 6.00
CA ARG A 117 -17.42 -9.75 5.13
C ARG A 117 -17.88 -10.12 3.72
N LEU A 118 -19.01 -9.58 3.27
CA LEU A 118 -19.61 -9.88 1.97
C LEU A 118 -19.18 -8.92 0.87
N ARG A 119 -18.77 -7.71 1.25
CA ARG A 119 -18.42 -6.64 0.30
C ARG A 119 -17.39 -5.68 0.91
N PRO A 120 -16.58 -5.03 0.07
CA PRO A 120 -15.64 -4.00 0.52
C PRO A 120 -16.36 -2.76 1.05
N ASP A 121 -15.66 -1.94 1.81
CA ASP A 121 -16.15 -0.62 2.21
C ASP A 121 -15.93 0.40 1.08
N THR A 122 -16.78 0.30 0.07
CA THR A 122 -16.72 1.16 -1.12
C THR A 122 -16.87 2.65 -0.77
N ALA A 123 -17.67 2.98 0.24
CA ALA A 123 -17.86 4.37 0.66
C ALA A 123 -16.55 4.96 1.20
N ARG A 124 -15.83 4.20 2.02
CA ARG A 124 -14.54 4.62 2.55
C ARG A 124 -13.47 4.70 1.45
N ASP A 125 -13.47 3.75 0.52
CA ASP A 125 -12.57 3.78 -0.63
C ASP A 125 -12.81 5.03 -1.49
N ARG A 126 -14.06 5.36 -1.82
CA ARG A 126 -14.40 6.58 -2.57
C ARG A 126 -13.99 7.85 -1.84
N HIS A 127 -14.11 7.86 -0.52
CA HIS A 127 -13.68 9.00 0.30
C HIS A 127 -12.18 9.26 0.20
N LEU A 128 -11.35 8.20 0.30
CA LEU A 128 -9.90 8.31 0.15
C LEU A 128 -9.50 8.60 -1.30
N TYR A 129 -10.18 7.99 -2.27
CA TYR A 129 -9.95 8.28 -3.69
C TYR A 129 -10.20 9.75 -4.00
N GLY A 130 -11.32 10.34 -3.53
CA GLY A 130 -11.59 11.76 -3.69
C GLY A 130 -10.50 12.62 -3.08
N ALA A 131 -10.06 12.29 -1.86
CA ALA A 131 -8.95 13.00 -1.21
C ALA A 131 -7.63 12.91 -2.00
N MET A 132 -7.36 11.80 -2.68
CA MET A 132 -6.21 11.67 -3.57
C MET A 132 -6.33 12.60 -4.79
N VAL A 133 -7.49 12.60 -5.44
CA VAL A 133 -7.77 13.45 -6.61
C VAL A 133 -7.66 14.94 -6.25
N ASP A 134 -8.18 15.32 -5.10
CA ASP A 134 -8.16 16.69 -4.58
C ASP A 134 -6.79 17.09 -3.99
N ARG A 135 -5.83 16.17 -3.94
CA ARG A 135 -4.53 16.36 -3.27
C ARG A 135 -4.68 16.73 -1.78
N ASP A 136 -5.74 16.27 -1.14
CA ASP A 136 -5.98 16.48 0.29
C ASP A 136 -5.14 15.51 1.14
N TYR A 137 -3.84 15.75 1.17
CA TYR A 137 -2.90 14.96 1.98
C TYR A 137 -3.18 15.07 3.48
N GLY A 138 -3.81 16.16 3.92
CA GLY A 138 -4.25 16.35 5.30
C GLY A 138 -5.25 15.27 5.74
N ARG A 139 -6.22 14.95 4.87
CA ARG A 139 -7.19 13.88 5.10
C ARG A 139 -6.52 12.51 5.18
N TRP A 140 -5.57 12.23 4.30
CA TRP A 140 -4.79 11.01 4.36
C TRP A 140 -4.02 10.92 5.69
N ARG A 141 -3.33 11.98 6.12
CA ARG A 141 -2.57 12.02 7.38
C ARG A 141 -3.42 11.88 8.64
N SER A 142 -4.65 12.39 8.62
CA SER A 142 -5.57 12.36 9.76
C SER A 142 -6.32 11.04 9.91
N THR A 143 -6.27 10.17 8.93
CA THR A 143 -6.88 8.83 9.01
C THR A 143 -6.18 8.01 10.09
N SER A 144 -6.94 7.47 11.03
CA SER A 144 -6.42 6.61 12.08
C SER A 144 -6.22 5.18 11.60
N LEU A 145 -5.29 4.45 12.23
CA LEU A 145 -5.09 3.02 11.93
C LEU A 145 -6.37 2.22 12.16
N LYS A 146 -7.15 2.55 13.19
CA LYS A 146 -8.44 1.91 13.44
C LYS A 146 -9.41 2.09 12.27
N GLN A 147 -9.48 3.28 11.67
CA GLN A 147 -10.33 3.49 10.49
C GLN A 147 -9.87 2.67 9.28
N VAL A 148 -8.57 2.49 9.11
CA VAL A 148 -7.99 1.62 8.07
C VAL A 148 -8.38 0.17 8.31
N GLU A 149 -8.24 -0.30 9.55
CA GLU A 149 -8.57 -1.68 9.95
C GLU A 149 -10.08 -1.95 9.81
N ASP A 150 -10.94 -1.06 10.30
CA ASP A 150 -12.42 -1.19 10.23
C ASP A 150 -12.93 -1.25 8.78
N ALA A 151 -12.27 -0.53 7.88
CA ALA A 151 -12.63 -0.48 6.47
C ALA A 151 -11.96 -1.56 5.61
N GLY A 152 -11.18 -2.47 6.20
CA GLY A 152 -10.46 -3.52 5.45
C GLY A 152 -9.40 -2.96 4.49
N GLN A 153 -8.82 -1.79 4.80
CA GLN A 153 -7.91 -1.04 3.93
C GLN A 153 -6.43 -1.23 4.31
N GLN A 154 -6.07 -2.31 5.00
CA GLN A 154 -4.71 -2.51 5.50
C GLN A 154 -3.67 -2.43 4.38
N GLU A 155 -3.91 -3.05 3.24
CA GLU A 155 -2.97 -3.00 2.10
C GLU A 155 -2.85 -1.59 1.50
N VAL A 156 -3.87 -0.76 1.63
CA VAL A 156 -3.84 0.63 1.14
C VAL A 156 -2.77 1.45 1.86
N LEU A 157 -2.22 1.00 3.00
CA LEU A 157 -1.09 1.64 3.66
C LEU A 157 0.12 1.81 2.72
N ASN A 158 0.26 0.98 1.67
CA ASN A 158 1.22 1.22 0.59
C ASN A 158 0.97 2.55 -0.13
N TRP A 159 -0.30 2.93 -0.33
CA TRP A 159 -0.66 4.19 -0.97
C TRP A 159 -0.36 5.38 -0.08
N TRP A 160 -0.46 5.26 1.26
CA TRP A 160 0.02 6.30 2.17
C TRP A 160 1.50 6.57 1.95
N ALA A 161 2.32 5.52 1.77
CA ALA A 161 3.73 5.71 1.46
C ALA A 161 3.92 6.38 0.09
N LEU A 162 3.22 5.92 -0.95
CA LEU A 162 3.27 6.57 -2.27
C LEU A 162 2.86 8.04 -2.19
N LEU A 163 1.73 8.35 -1.56
CA LEU A 163 1.21 9.72 -1.48
C LEU A 163 2.10 10.64 -0.64
N GLY A 164 2.77 10.10 0.38
CA GLY A 164 3.78 10.85 1.11
C GLY A 164 4.99 11.22 0.26
N ALA A 165 5.38 10.33 -0.67
CA ALA A 165 6.41 10.65 -1.66
C ALA A 165 5.92 11.68 -2.69
N MET A 166 4.68 11.55 -3.15
CA MET A 166 4.08 12.49 -4.12
C MET A 166 3.90 13.89 -3.55
N GLU A 167 3.51 14.00 -2.28
CA GLU A 167 3.45 15.27 -1.56
C GLU A 167 4.83 15.93 -1.46
N GLU A 168 5.84 15.16 -1.07
CA GLU A 168 7.24 15.65 -0.95
C GLU A 168 7.82 16.13 -2.29
N LEU A 169 7.43 15.49 -3.39
CA LEU A 169 7.88 15.82 -4.75
C LEU A 169 7.02 16.90 -5.43
N ASP A 170 5.97 17.38 -4.77
CA ASP A 170 4.92 18.20 -5.40
C ASP A 170 4.40 17.59 -6.72
N ALA A 171 4.33 16.27 -6.77
CA ALA A 171 3.93 15.53 -7.96
C ALA A 171 2.46 15.78 -8.29
N LYS A 172 2.15 15.82 -9.59
CA LYS A 172 0.79 16.00 -10.09
C LYS A 172 0.15 14.64 -10.39
N LEU A 173 -1.13 14.51 -10.07
CA LEU A 173 -1.94 13.40 -10.54
C LEU A 173 -2.31 13.64 -12.00
N GLU A 174 -1.71 12.87 -12.90
CA GLU A 174 -1.97 12.99 -14.35
C GLU A 174 -3.20 12.20 -14.77
N TRP A 175 -3.40 11.05 -14.16
CA TRP A 175 -4.54 10.19 -14.45
C TRP A 175 -4.87 9.30 -13.27
N SER A 176 -6.17 9.04 -13.08
CA SER A 176 -6.63 8.03 -12.13
C SER A 176 -7.96 7.42 -12.52
N GLN A 177 -8.19 6.21 -12.04
CA GLN A 177 -9.45 5.50 -12.23
C GLN A 177 -9.81 4.71 -10.97
N PHE A 178 -11.06 4.85 -10.52
CA PHE A 178 -11.66 4.00 -9.51
C PHE A 178 -12.50 2.92 -10.19
N VAL A 179 -12.24 1.66 -9.89
CA VAL A 179 -12.98 0.52 -10.41
C VAL A 179 -13.65 -0.21 -9.26
N GLU A 180 -14.96 -0.09 -9.21
CA GLU A 180 -15.77 -0.89 -8.30
C GLU A 180 -16.04 -2.25 -8.91
N THR A 181 -15.72 -3.30 -8.19
CA THR A 181 -15.93 -4.66 -8.68
C THR A 181 -16.39 -5.59 -7.57
N HIS A 182 -17.41 -6.37 -7.86
CA HIS A 182 -17.94 -7.38 -6.96
C HIS A 182 -17.24 -8.74 -7.10
N ILE A 183 -16.52 -8.96 -8.21
CA ILE A 183 -15.93 -10.25 -8.55
C ILE A 183 -14.74 -10.59 -7.63
N PHE A 184 -13.90 -9.59 -7.33
CA PHE A 184 -12.65 -9.80 -6.59
C PHE A 184 -12.75 -9.44 -5.10
N ASN A 185 -13.94 -9.22 -4.59
CA ASN A 185 -14.18 -8.82 -3.19
C ASN A 185 -13.32 -7.64 -2.71
N SER A 186 -12.91 -6.78 -3.63
CA SER A 186 -12.12 -5.58 -3.32
C SER A 186 -12.21 -4.59 -4.47
N ASN A 187 -12.24 -3.31 -4.15
CA ASN A 187 -12.14 -2.26 -5.16
C ASN A 187 -10.71 -2.13 -5.67
N LYS A 188 -10.56 -1.53 -6.84
CA LYS A 188 -9.27 -1.24 -7.47
C LYS A 188 -9.17 0.25 -7.75
N VAL A 189 -7.97 0.78 -7.56
CA VAL A 189 -7.63 2.13 -7.99
C VAL A 189 -6.35 2.07 -8.79
N PHE A 190 -6.34 2.83 -9.85
CA PHE A 190 -5.16 3.07 -10.67
C PHE A 190 -4.87 4.56 -10.65
N ALA A 191 -3.61 4.94 -10.59
CA ALA A 191 -3.20 6.33 -10.64
C ALA A 191 -1.80 6.46 -11.23
N ILE A 192 -1.58 7.55 -11.95
CA ILE A 192 -0.28 7.94 -12.49
C ILE A 192 0.02 9.34 -11.98
N PHE A 193 1.17 9.50 -11.36
CA PHE A 193 1.69 10.77 -10.90
C PHE A 193 2.94 11.12 -11.68
N GLU A 194 3.15 12.39 -11.93
CA GLU A 194 4.35 12.92 -12.57
C GLU A 194 5.00 13.95 -11.65
N SER A 195 6.28 13.74 -11.34
CA SER A 195 7.11 14.73 -10.66
C SER A 195 7.80 15.61 -11.69
N ARG A 196 7.95 16.89 -11.40
CA ARG A 196 8.72 17.86 -12.20
C ARG A 196 10.22 17.64 -12.05
#